data_7e0c81c8f9e132262b7c64e9444dbe79
#
_entry.id   7e0c81c8f9e132262b7c64e9444dbe79
#
_cell.length_a   1.000
_cell.length_b   1.000
_cell.length_c   1.000
_cell.angle_alpha   90.00
_cell.angle_beta   90.00
_cell.angle_gamma   90.00
#
_symmetry.space_group_name_H-M   'P 1'
#
loop_
_entity.id
_entity.type
_entity.pdbx_description
1 polymer ?
#
loop_
_entity_poly.entity_id
_entity_poly.type
_entity_poly.pdbx_seq_one_letter_code
_entity_poly.pdbx_strand_id
1 'polypeptide(L)'
;MNMNNKVALITGAGRGVGRATARLLAQAGARVILFSRTRAQLDEAVAEITHNGGQAVAFVGDVSHEEDVQVLFQHIKDTYGRLDILINCAAIVAVKPFAEMETATWDQVININLRGTFLCCREAFRLMMEQQQGVIINISSLSGVKGVEKFPGMSAYNVSKSGIAGLTEILAVEGKPHNIRVCAVSPGAVDTEMLRQAAPHLKAGMSADELAEILVYLASDSGRMFSGSNIELFTNA
;
A
#
# COMPACT_ATOMS: atom_id res chain seq x y z
N MET A 1 11.37 -15.73 -5.31
CA MET A 1 10.41 -15.93 -4.20
C MET A 1 9.21 -16.64 -4.79
N ASN A 2 8.65 -17.64 -4.11
CA ASN A 2 7.49 -18.40 -4.61
C ASN A 2 6.23 -17.92 -3.89
N MET A 3 5.26 -17.41 -4.65
CA MET A 3 3.95 -16.93 -4.16
C MET A 3 2.79 -17.77 -4.70
N ASN A 4 3.07 -18.99 -5.18
CA ASN A 4 2.05 -19.87 -5.75
C ASN A 4 0.88 -20.06 -4.76
N ASN A 5 -0.35 -20.01 -5.29
CA ASN A 5 -1.60 -20.12 -4.53
C ASN A 5 -1.86 -19.02 -3.49
N LYS A 6 -1.06 -17.97 -3.43
CA LYS A 6 -1.33 -16.79 -2.60
C LYS A 6 -2.31 -15.86 -3.29
N VAL A 7 -3.21 -15.27 -2.51
CA VAL A 7 -4.14 -14.21 -2.94
C VAL A 7 -3.63 -12.89 -2.38
N ALA A 8 -3.35 -11.94 -3.23
CA ALA A 8 -2.80 -10.64 -2.86
C ALA A 8 -3.70 -9.49 -3.31
N LEU A 9 -4.04 -8.59 -2.41
CA LEU A 9 -4.74 -7.33 -2.68
C LEU A 9 -3.76 -6.18 -2.64
N ILE A 10 -3.74 -5.36 -3.69
CA ILE A 10 -2.93 -4.17 -3.79
C ILE A 10 -3.83 -2.96 -4.02
N THR A 11 -3.84 -2.00 -3.08
CA THR A 11 -4.55 -0.74 -3.25
C THR A 11 -3.69 0.27 -3.99
N GLY A 12 -4.30 1.19 -4.75
CA GLY A 12 -3.55 2.12 -5.59
C GLY A 12 -2.79 1.44 -6.73
N ALA A 13 -3.27 0.28 -7.19
CA ALA A 13 -2.55 -0.61 -8.10
C ALA A 13 -2.60 -0.19 -9.58
N GLY A 14 -3.28 0.90 -9.94
CA GLY A 14 -3.38 1.36 -11.34
C GLY A 14 -2.08 1.95 -11.91
N ARG A 15 -1.15 2.41 -11.05
CA ARG A 15 0.11 3.06 -11.47
C ARG A 15 1.20 2.97 -10.40
N GLY A 16 2.41 3.39 -10.77
CA GLY A 16 3.54 3.55 -9.86
C GLY A 16 3.87 2.29 -9.06
N VAL A 17 4.17 2.47 -7.78
CA VAL A 17 4.59 1.38 -6.87
C VAL A 17 3.54 0.27 -6.78
N GLY A 18 2.25 0.62 -6.70
CA GLY A 18 1.18 -0.39 -6.61
C GLY A 18 1.11 -1.28 -7.85
N ARG A 19 1.21 -0.70 -9.07
CA ARG A 19 1.24 -1.45 -10.34
C ARG A 19 2.49 -2.34 -10.42
N ALA A 20 3.66 -1.79 -10.10
CA ALA A 20 4.92 -2.55 -10.10
C ALA A 20 4.86 -3.74 -9.11
N THR A 21 4.33 -3.51 -7.89
CA THR A 21 4.17 -4.56 -6.87
C THR A 21 3.20 -5.64 -7.33
N ALA A 22 2.05 -5.28 -7.92
CA ALA A 22 1.08 -6.25 -8.46
C ALA A 22 1.73 -7.12 -9.55
N ARG A 23 2.47 -6.52 -10.47
CA ARG A 23 3.17 -7.23 -11.53
C ARG A 23 4.18 -8.23 -10.97
N LEU A 24 5.04 -7.82 -10.02
CA LEU A 24 6.06 -8.69 -9.44
C LEU A 24 5.45 -9.82 -8.57
N LEU A 25 4.38 -9.56 -7.82
CA LEU A 25 3.67 -10.60 -7.07
C LEU A 25 3.04 -11.64 -8.03
N ALA A 26 2.45 -11.19 -9.14
CA ALA A 26 1.89 -12.08 -10.15
C ALA A 26 2.97 -12.92 -10.84
N GLN A 27 4.12 -12.33 -11.17
CA GLN A 27 5.29 -13.05 -11.71
C GLN A 27 5.84 -14.10 -10.71
N ALA A 28 5.71 -13.85 -9.41
CA ALA A 28 6.07 -14.80 -8.37
C ALA A 28 5.00 -15.91 -8.17
N GLY A 29 3.87 -15.89 -8.90
CA GLY A 29 2.82 -16.89 -8.89
C GLY A 29 1.57 -16.55 -8.05
N ALA A 30 1.48 -15.33 -7.49
CA ALA A 30 0.28 -14.91 -6.77
C ALA A 30 -0.88 -14.59 -7.72
N ARG A 31 -2.12 -14.79 -7.22
CA ARG A 31 -3.32 -14.19 -7.80
C ARG A 31 -3.47 -12.79 -7.24
N VAL A 32 -3.41 -11.77 -8.09
CA VAL A 32 -3.43 -10.38 -7.64
C VAL A 32 -4.76 -9.69 -7.93
N ILE A 33 -5.28 -8.97 -6.94
CA ILE A 33 -6.45 -8.12 -7.03
C ILE A 33 -5.95 -6.68 -7.00
N LEU A 34 -6.19 -5.95 -8.09
CA LEU A 34 -5.80 -4.57 -8.26
C LEU A 34 -6.98 -3.67 -7.91
N PHE A 35 -6.85 -2.84 -6.88
CA PHE A 35 -7.89 -1.93 -6.42
C PHE A 35 -7.48 -0.48 -6.60
N SER A 36 -8.24 0.27 -7.39
CA SER A 36 -8.12 1.73 -7.52
C SER A 36 -9.37 2.35 -8.17
N ARG A 37 -9.40 3.69 -8.23
CA ARG A 37 -10.54 4.44 -8.78
C ARG A 37 -10.62 4.47 -10.31
N THR A 38 -9.48 4.32 -10.99
CA THR A 38 -9.37 4.57 -12.44
C THR A 38 -9.42 3.26 -13.22
N ARG A 39 -10.58 2.95 -13.80
CA ARG A 39 -10.83 1.73 -14.56
C ARG A 39 -9.77 1.48 -15.65
N ALA A 40 -9.49 2.49 -16.47
CA ALA A 40 -8.54 2.35 -17.59
C ALA A 40 -7.13 1.94 -17.13
N GLN A 41 -6.62 2.55 -16.04
CA GLN A 41 -5.31 2.20 -15.49
C GLN A 41 -5.28 0.77 -14.93
N LEU A 42 -6.37 0.32 -14.33
CA LEU A 42 -6.48 -1.07 -13.84
C LEU A 42 -6.52 -2.06 -15.01
N ASP A 43 -7.27 -1.77 -16.06
CA ASP A 43 -7.38 -2.64 -17.24
C ASP A 43 -6.03 -2.78 -17.95
N GLU A 44 -5.27 -1.68 -18.08
CA GLU A 44 -3.89 -1.72 -18.60
C GLU A 44 -2.96 -2.59 -17.73
N ALA A 45 -3.03 -2.43 -16.41
CA ALA A 45 -2.19 -3.21 -15.49
C ALA A 45 -2.57 -4.70 -15.52
N VAL A 46 -3.85 -5.03 -15.57
CA VAL A 46 -4.32 -6.42 -15.72
C VAL A 46 -3.87 -7.00 -17.05
N ALA A 47 -4.00 -6.26 -18.17
CA ALA A 47 -3.57 -6.72 -19.49
C ALA A 47 -2.06 -6.99 -19.51
N GLU A 48 -1.24 -6.11 -18.93
CA GLU A 48 0.20 -6.31 -18.79
C GLU A 48 0.54 -7.60 -18.02
N ILE A 49 -0.10 -7.81 -16.87
CA ILE A 49 0.15 -8.98 -16.02
C ILE A 49 -0.28 -10.27 -16.72
N THR A 50 -1.46 -10.29 -17.34
CA THR A 50 -2.00 -11.49 -18.01
C THR A 50 -1.24 -11.82 -19.27
N HIS A 51 -0.79 -10.81 -20.04
CA HIS A 51 0.08 -11.02 -21.21
C HIS A 51 1.39 -11.74 -20.83
N ASN A 52 1.90 -11.47 -19.63
CA ASN A 52 3.10 -12.10 -19.09
C ASN A 52 2.81 -13.41 -18.32
N GLY A 53 1.63 -14.00 -18.47
CA GLY A 53 1.26 -15.29 -17.89
C GLY A 53 0.86 -15.24 -16.41
N GLY A 54 0.74 -14.03 -15.80
CA GLY A 54 0.27 -13.84 -14.43
C GLY A 54 -1.26 -13.87 -14.31
N GLN A 55 -1.76 -13.94 -13.07
CA GLN A 55 -3.20 -13.92 -12.76
C GLN A 55 -3.55 -12.60 -12.06
N ALA A 56 -4.40 -11.80 -12.69
CA ALA A 56 -4.81 -10.50 -12.17
C ALA A 56 -6.29 -10.21 -12.43
N VAL A 57 -6.94 -9.53 -11.49
CA VAL A 57 -8.29 -8.99 -11.66
C VAL A 57 -8.33 -7.53 -11.22
N ALA A 58 -9.14 -6.73 -11.91
CA ALA A 58 -9.39 -5.33 -11.58
C ALA A 58 -10.65 -5.20 -10.72
N PHE A 59 -10.56 -4.43 -9.63
CA PHE A 59 -11.70 -4.02 -8.84
C PHE A 59 -11.69 -2.49 -8.70
N VAL A 60 -12.73 -1.83 -9.21
CA VAL A 60 -12.84 -0.36 -9.19
C VAL A 60 -13.51 0.09 -7.91
N GLY A 61 -12.92 1.06 -7.22
CA GLY A 61 -13.49 1.67 -6.01
C GLY A 61 -12.50 2.63 -5.35
N ASP A 62 -12.96 3.29 -4.30
CA ASP A 62 -12.19 4.26 -3.52
C ASP A 62 -11.94 3.73 -2.09
N VAL A 63 -10.68 3.67 -1.68
CA VAL A 63 -10.29 3.23 -0.33
C VAL A 63 -10.88 4.11 0.78
N SER A 64 -11.25 5.35 0.48
CA SER A 64 -11.87 6.27 1.43
C SER A 64 -13.37 6.02 1.64
N HIS A 65 -14.00 5.23 0.78
CA HIS A 65 -15.40 4.81 0.87
C HIS A 65 -15.51 3.44 1.52
N GLU A 66 -16.08 3.39 2.70
CA GLU A 66 -16.18 2.15 3.47
C GLU A 66 -16.99 1.08 2.73
N GLU A 67 -18.04 1.47 2.04
CA GLU A 67 -18.89 0.56 1.25
C GLU A 67 -18.11 -0.11 0.11
N ASP A 68 -17.27 0.66 -0.63
CA ASP A 68 -16.44 0.11 -1.70
C ASP A 68 -15.46 -0.94 -1.14
N VAL A 69 -14.85 -0.65 0.03
CA VAL A 69 -13.94 -1.58 0.70
C VAL A 69 -14.68 -2.84 1.15
N GLN A 70 -15.87 -2.70 1.76
CA GLN A 70 -16.67 -3.87 2.19
C GLN A 70 -17.07 -4.76 1.02
N VAL A 71 -17.54 -4.17 -0.09
CA VAL A 71 -17.90 -4.91 -1.31
C VAL A 71 -16.68 -5.64 -1.89
N LEU A 72 -15.52 -4.99 -1.94
CA LEU A 72 -14.27 -5.62 -2.36
C LEU A 72 -13.92 -6.83 -1.51
N PHE A 73 -13.94 -6.69 -0.18
CA PHE A 73 -13.54 -7.79 0.72
C PHE A 73 -14.58 -8.93 0.73
N GLN A 74 -15.87 -8.61 0.57
CA GLN A 74 -16.89 -9.64 0.36
C GLN A 74 -16.62 -10.41 -0.94
N HIS A 75 -16.31 -9.73 -2.03
CA HIS A 75 -15.93 -10.38 -3.29
C HIS A 75 -14.70 -11.28 -3.12
N ILE A 76 -13.66 -10.83 -2.38
CA ILE A 76 -12.47 -11.65 -2.09
C ILE A 76 -12.86 -12.91 -1.31
N LYS A 77 -13.70 -12.77 -0.28
CA LYS A 77 -14.18 -13.91 0.53
C LYS A 77 -14.96 -14.92 -0.31
N ASP A 78 -15.88 -14.44 -1.14
CA ASP A 78 -16.74 -15.31 -1.95
C ASP A 78 -15.98 -16.01 -3.10
N THR A 79 -14.99 -15.32 -3.69
CA THR A 79 -14.28 -15.84 -4.87
C THR A 79 -13.09 -16.71 -4.50
N TYR A 80 -12.34 -16.33 -3.46
CA TYR A 80 -11.08 -16.98 -3.10
C TYR A 80 -11.10 -17.66 -1.75
N GLY A 81 -12.04 -17.32 -0.86
CA GLY A 81 -12.13 -17.83 0.51
C GLY A 81 -10.96 -17.41 1.42
N ARG A 82 -10.03 -16.60 0.90
CA ARG A 82 -8.82 -16.18 1.62
C ARG A 82 -8.21 -14.90 1.09
N LEU A 83 -7.42 -14.23 1.94
CA LEU A 83 -6.50 -13.16 1.58
C LEU A 83 -5.17 -13.39 2.29
N ASP A 84 -4.09 -13.62 1.55
CA ASP A 84 -2.76 -13.89 2.13
C ASP A 84 -1.94 -12.62 2.33
N ILE A 85 -2.07 -11.67 1.40
CA ILE A 85 -1.24 -10.47 1.34
C ILE A 85 -2.13 -9.25 1.07
N LEU A 86 -1.98 -8.21 1.92
CA LEU A 86 -2.51 -6.88 1.67
C LEU A 86 -1.35 -5.89 1.54
N ILE A 87 -1.30 -5.15 0.43
CA ILE A 87 -0.37 -4.03 0.24
C ILE A 87 -1.15 -2.72 0.12
N ASN A 88 -1.06 -1.86 1.13
CA ASN A 88 -1.68 -0.55 1.13
C ASN A 88 -0.77 0.47 0.47
N CYS A 89 -0.94 0.69 -0.85
CA CYS A 89 -0.20 1.68 -1.65
C CYS A 89 -1.04 2.91 -2.01
N ALA A 90 -2.36 2.89 -1.85
CA ALA A 90 -3.22 4.01 -2.20
C ALA A 90 -2.87 5.25 -1.37
N ALA A 91 -2.51 6.33 -2.02
CA ALA A 91 -2.21 7.61 -1.38
C ALA A 91 -2.34 8.77 -2.36
N ILE A 92 -2.52 9.96 -1.78
CA ILE A 92 -2.38 11.25 -2.45
C ILE A 92 -1.48 12.15 -1.61
N VAL A 93 -0.94 13.18 -2.25
CA VAL A 93 -0.22 14.27 -1.59
C VAL A 93 -0.85 15.60 -1.98
N ALA A 94 -0.93 16.52 -1.02
CA ALA A 94 -1.25 17.92 -1.26
C ALA A 94 -0.13 18.77 -0.66
N VAL A 95 0.33 19.76 -1.44
CA VAL A 95 1.38 20.69 -1.00
C VAL A 95 0.76 22.08 -0.90
N LYS A 96 0.54 22.55 0.33
CA LYS A 96 -0.05 23.84 0.68
C LYS A 96 0.59 24.37 1.95
N PRO A 97 0.97 25.65 2.05
CA PRO A 97 1.38 26.26 3.32
C PRO A 97 0.33 25.95 4.40
N PHE A 98 0.77 25.69 5.63
CA PHE A 98 -0.15 25.23 6.68
C PHE A 98 -1.31 26.20 6.94
N ALA A 99 -1.04 27.50 6.94
CA ALA A 99 -2.05 28.53 7.14
C ALA A 99 -3.07 28.65 5.99
N GLU A 100 -2.73 28.10 4.81
CA GLU A 100 -3.57 28.10 3.61
C GLU A 100 -4.19 26.74 3.32
N MET A 101 -3.92 25.75 4.18
CA MET A 101 -4.45 24.37 4.02
C MET A 101 -5.96 24.37 4.27
N GLU A 102 -6.73 24.20 3.23
CA GLU A 102 -8.18 24.06 3.32
C GLU A 102 -8.56 22.77 4.03
N THR A 103 -9.57 22.84 4.91
CA THR A 103 -10.07 21.66 5.64
C THR A 103 -10.45 20.52 4.69
N ALA A 104 -11.10 20.82 3.57
CA ALA A 104 -11.48 19.80 2.58
C ALA A 104 -10.25 19.10 1.98
N THR A 105 -9.16 19.82 1.71
CA THR A 105 -7.91 19.24 1.21
C THR A 105 -7.23 18.38 2.29
N TRP A 106 -7.20 18.85 3.52
CA TRP A 106 -6.73 18.08 4.68
C TRP A 106 -7.52 16.79 4.83
N ASP A 107 -8.84 16.87 4.88
CA ASP A 107 -9.74 15.74 5.06
C ASP A 107 -9.57 14.73 3.92
N GLN A 108 -9.44 15.18 2.68
CA GLN A 108 -9.20 14.30 1.54
C GLN A 108 -7.91 13.48 1.70
N VAL A 109 -6.81 14.12 2.10
CA VAL A 109 -5.52 13.42 2.32
C VAL A 109 -5.65 12.41 3.46
N ILE A 110 -6.23 12.81 4.58
CA ILE A 110 -6.41 11.91 5.74
C ILE A 110 -7.35 10.75 5.40
N ASN A 111 -8.47 11.02 4.73
CA ASN A 111 -9.44 9.99 4.36
C ASN A 111 -8.87 8.96 3.41
N ILE A 112 -8.09 9.36 2.40
CA ILE A 112 -7.50 8.42 1.47
C ILE A 112 -6.32 7.69 2.11
N ASN A 113 -5.35 8.44 2.66
CA ASN A 113 -4.08 7.85 3.08
C ASN A 113 -4.21 7.04 4.39
N LEU A 114 -4.85 7.61 5.41
CA LEU A 114 -4.89 7.02 6.75
C LEU A 114 -6.17 6.22 6.98
N ARG A 115 -7.35 6.84 6.79
CA ARG A 115 -8.62 6.15 6.98
C ARG A 115 -8.78 5.00 5.99
N GLY A 116 -8.40 5.19 4.71
CA GLY A 116 -8.44 4.13 3.70
C GLY A 116 -7.53 2.94 4.05
N THR A 117 -6.31 3.21 4.53
CA THR A 117 -5.43 2.17 5.06
C THR A 117 -6.07 1.44 6.24
N PHE A 118 -6.67 2.16 7.19
CA PHE A 118 -7.38 1.56 8.31
C PHE A 118 -8.53 0.66 7.84
N LEU A 119 -9.39 1.12 6.92
CA LEU A 119 -10.52 0.34 6.41
C LEU A 119 -10.06 -0.96 5.76
N CYS A 120 -9.06 -0.90 4.87
CA CYS A 120 -8.50 -2.09 4.23
C CYS A 120 -7.83 -3.04 5.24
N CYS A 121 -7.06 -2.51 6.20
CA CYS A 121 -6.45 -3.30 7.27
C CYS A 121 -7.52 -4.01 8.11
N ARG A 122 -8.61 -3.33 8.50
CA ARG A 122 -9.67 -3.89 9.33
C ARG A 122 -10.34 -5.09 8.65
N GLU A 123 -10.72 -4.96 7.39
CA GLU A 123 -11.36 -6.06 6.66
C GLU A 123 -10.37 -7.20 6.37
N ALA A 124 -9.12 -6.90 6.03
CA ALA A 124 -8.08 -7.91 5.88
C ALA A 124 -7.84 -8.68 7.20
N PHE A 125 -7.77 -7.95 8.32
CA PHE A 125 -7.59 -8.55 9.64
C PHE A 125 -8.68 -9.56 9.97
N ARG A 126 -9.96 -9.24 9.69
CA ARG A 126 -11.09 -10.14 9.89
C ARG A 126 -10.90 -11.46 9.14
N LEU A 127 -10.57 -11.41 7.84
CA LEU A 127 -10.31 -12.61 7.03
C LEU A 127 -9.07 -13.36 7.51
N MET A 128 -7.98 -12.64 7.79
CA MET A 128 -6.71 -13.24 8.21
C MET A 128 -6.81 -13.87 9.61
N MET A 129 -7.65 -13.34 10.50
CA MET A 129 -7.94 -13.97 11.80
C MET A 129 -8.70 -15.30 11.63
N GLU A 130 -9.69 -15.37 10.73
CA GLU A 130 -10.40 -16.62 10.42
C GLU A 130 -9.43 -17.68 9.88
N GLN A 131 -8.49 -17.31 9.02
CA GLN A 131 -7.50 -18.20 8.40
C GLN A 131 -6.22 -18.43 9.23
N GLN A 132 -6.03 -17.72 10.35
CA GLN A 132 -4.88 -17.79 11.26
C GLN A 132 -3.53 -17.54 10.54
N GLN A 133 -3.54 -16.72 9.52
CA GLN A 133 -2.35 -16.36 8.74
C GLN A 133 -2.62 -15.13 7.87
N GLY A 134 -1.62 -14.23 7.74
CA GLY A 134 -1.67 -13.11 6.81
C GLY A 134 -0.44 -12.23 6.85
N VAL A 135 -0.31 -11.39 5.83
CA VAL A 135 0.73 -10.36 5.74
C VAL A 135 0.11 -9.05 5.29
N ILE A 136 0.34 -7.99 6.05
CA ILE A 136 -0.08 -6.64 5.71
C ILE A 136 1.16 -5.77 5.60
N ILE A 137 1.32 -5.06 4.49
CA ILE A 137 2.39 -4.09 4.28
C ILE A 137 1.77 -2.74 3.99
N ASN A 138 2.08 -1.76 4.83
CA ASN A 138 1.58 -0.40 4.71
C ASN A 138 2.68 0.52 4.15
N ILE A 139 2.39 1.24 3.07
CA ILE A 139 3.34 2.20 2.53
C ILE A 139 3.20 3.54 3.26
N SER A 140 4.18 3.82 4.13
CA SER A 140 4.36 5.11 4.78
C SER A 140 5.24 6.02 3.92
N SER A 141 6.13 6.78 4.50
CA SER A 141 7.12 7.66 3.85
C SER A 141 8.13 8.12 4.88
N LEU A 142 9.36 8.46 4.48
CA LEU A 142 10.30 9.20 5.32
C LEU A 142 9.71 10.52 5.87
N SER A 143 8.74 11.11 5.15
CA SER A 143 7.96 12.26 5.65
C SER A 143 7.22 11.97 6.96
N GLY A 144 6.80 10.73 7.22
CA GLY A 144 6.15 10.29 8.46
C GLY A 144 7.12 9.91 9.58
N VAL A 145 8.42 9.78 9.30
CA VAL A 145 9.42 9.32 10.26
C VAL A 145 9.91 10.46 11.14
N LYS A 146 10.02 10.22 12.44
CA LYS A 146 10.54 11.22 13.40
C LYS A 146 12.04 11.47 13.15
N GLY A 147 12.45 12.71 13.20
CA GLY A 147 13.86 13.09 13.04
C GLY A 147 14.36 13.19 11.58
N VAL A 148 13.56 12.78 10.61
CA VAL A 148 13.87 12.99 9.18
C VAL A 148 13.43 14.39 8.77
N GLU A 149 14.18 15.03 7.84
CA GLU A 149 13.85 16.33 7.27
C GLU A 149 12.42 16.40 6.74
N LYS A 150 11.76 17.52 7.00
CA LYS A 150 10.37 17.77 6.57
C LYS A 150 10.33 18.84 5.52
N PHE A 151 9.48 18.64 4.52
CA PHE A 151 9.26 19.62 3.47
C PHE A 151 8.05 20.50 3.79
N PRO A 152 8.19 21.84 3.67
CA PRO A 152 7.09 22.75 3.90
C PRO A 152 5.87 22.43 3.02
N GLY A 153 4.67 22.67 3.55
CA GLY A 153 3.42 22.46 2.82
C GLY A 153 2.86 21.03 2.85
N MET A 154 3.55 20.07 3.43
CA MET A 154 3.14 18.65 3.44
C MET A 154 2.48 18.19 4.76
N SER A 155 1.86 19.11 5.50
CA SER A 155 1.34 18.83 6.84
C SER A 155 0.36 17.64 6.89
N ALA A 156 -0.69 17.64 6.06
CA ALA A 156 -1.67 16.55 6.01
C ALA A 156 -1.02 15.22 5.60
N TYR A 157 -0.12 15.25 4.61
CA TYR A 157 0.61 14.07 4.16
C TYR A 157 1.50 13.51 5.27
N ASN A 158 2.31 14.37 5.93
CA ASN A 158 3.18 13.95 7.03
C ASN A 158 2.38 13.30 8.17
N VAL A 159 1.28 13.92 8.60
CA VAL A 159 0.41 13.37 9.64
C VAL A 159 -0.17 12.02 9.21
N SER A 160 -0.66 11.90 7.97
CA SER A 160 -1.20 10.64 7.48
C SER A 160 -0.16 9.52 7.49
N LYS A 161 1.08 9.81 7.07
CA LYS A 161 2.17 8.83 7.02
C LYS A 161 2.72 8.46 8.40
N SER A 162 2.78 9.40 9.33
CA SER A 162 3.07 9.11 10.74
C SER A 162 1.98 8.24 11.39
N GLY A 163 0.71 8.53 11.08
CA GLY A 163 -0.42 7.71 11.55
C GLY A 163 -0.39 6.28 11.03
N ILE A 164 0.03 6.07 9.78
CA ILE A 164 0.22 4.72 9.20
C ILE A 164 1.29 3.93 9.96
N ALA A 165 2.41 4.57 10.32
CA ALA A 165 3.47 3.91 11.10
C ALA A 165 2.93 3.46 12.48
N GLY A 166 2.26 4.34 13.22
CA GLY A 166 1.66 4.00 14.51
C GLY A 166 0.56 2.93 14.40
N LEU A 167 -0.29 3.00 13.36
CA LEU A 167 -1.29 1.96 13.10
C LEU A 167 -0.62 0.60 12.84
N THR A 168 0.50 0.57 12.12
CA THR A 168 1.25 -0.65 11.83
C THR A 168 1.78 -1.32 13.09
N GLU A 169 2.34 -0.53 14.02
CA GLU A 169 2.90 -1.04 15.27
C GLU A 169 1.82 -1.75 16.11
N ILE A 170 0.66 -1.13 16.31
CA ILE A 170 -0.40 -1.75 17.11
C ILE A 170 -1.00 -2.98 16.42
N LEU A 171 -1.20 -2.93 15.09
CA LEU A 171 -1.71 -4.08 14.35
C LEU A 171 -0.76 -5.28 14.36
N ALA A 172 0.55 -5.05 14.42
CA ALA A 172 1.52 -6.14 14.57
C ALA A 172 1.40 -6.82 15.94
N VAL A 173 1.11 -6.07 17.00
CA VAL A 173 0.86 -6.62 18.34
C VAL A 173 -0.44 -7.44 18.36
N GLU A 174 -1.53 -6.88 17.84
CA GLU A 174 -2.84 -7.55 17.79
C GLU A 174 -2.85 -8.76 16.84
N GLY A 175 -2.06 -8.72 15.76
CA GLY A 175 -1.95 -9.78 14.77
C GLY A 175 -1.13 -10.99 15.23
N LYS A 176 -0.22 -10.80 16.19
CA LYS A 176 0.70 -11.85 16.64
C LYS A 176 0.01 -13.15 17.09
N PRO A 177 -1.07 -13.12 17.90
CA PRO A 177 -1.78 -14.34 18.29
C PRO A 177 -2.44 -15.10 17.13
N HIS A 178 -2.66 -14.43 16.00
CA HIS A 178 -3.31 -14.97 14.80
C HIS A 178 -2.33 -15.24 13.65
N ASN A 179 -1.03 -15.21 13.92
CA ASN A 179 0.01 -15.36 12.90
C ASN A 179 -0.13 -14.35 11.73
N ILE A 180 -0.60 -13.14 12.03
CA ILE A 180 -0.71 -12.03 11.08
C ILE A 180 0.51 -11.13 11.27
N ARG A 181 1.29 -10.94 10.20
CA ARG A 181 2.44 -10.05 10.17
C ARG A 181 2.03 -8.69 9.61
N VAL A 182 2.43 -7.62 10.28
CA VAL A 182 2.16 -6.26 9.79
C VAL A 182 3.45 -5.47 9.83
N CYS A 183 3.87 -4.86 8.73
CA CYS A 183 5.00 -3.95 8.70
C CYS A 183 4.69 -2.71 7.87
N ALA A 184 5.43 -1.64 8.09
CA ALA A 184 5.42 -0.45 7.25
C ALA A 184 6.73 -0.32 6.48
N VAL A 185 6.65 0.29 5.31
CA VAL A 185 7.81 0.72 4.54
C VAL A 185 7.72 2.21 4.35
N SER A 186 8.77 2.93 4.73
CA SER A 186 8.91 4.38 4.65
C SER A 186 9.98 4.77 3.62
N PRO A 187 9.64 4.79 2.33
CA PRO A 187 10.59 5.18 1.31
C PRO A 187 10.82 6.69 1.29
N GLY A 188 12.00 7.09 0.81
CA GLY A 188 12.31 8.44 0.37
C GLY A 188 11.70 8.75 -0.99
N ALA A 189 12.45 9.43 -1.86
CA ALA A 189 12.00 9.83 -3.19
C ALA A 189 12.00 8.62 -4.15
N VAL A 190 10.81 8.16 -4.53
CA VAL A 190 10.59 7.10 -5.51
C VAL A 190 10.12 7.69 -6.83
N ASP A 191 10.69 7.27 -7.97
CA ASP A 191 10.32 7.76 -9.30
C ASP A 191 8.89 7.37 -9.65
N THR A 192 8.00 8.29 -9.42
CA THR A 192 6.55 8.17 -9.66
C THR A 192 5.98 9.47 -10.14
N GLU A 193 4.82 9.42 -10.76
CA GLU A 193 4.07 10.63 -11.11
C GLU A 193 3.75 11.50 -9.88
N MET A 194 3.46 10.88 -8.73
CA MET A 194 3.22 11.59 -7.46
C MET A 194 4.43 12.44 -7.07
N LEU A 195 5.65 11.92 -7.14
CA LEU A 195 6.87 12.67 -6.84
C LEU A 195 7.04 13.84 -7.80
N ARG A 196 6.89 13.59 -9.10
CA ARG A 196 7.03 14.64 -10.14
C ARG A 196 6.03 15.78 -9.96
N GLN A 197 4.81 15.48 -9.48
CA GLN A 197 3.79 16.49 -9.20
C GLN A 197 4.05 17.25 -7.88
N ALA A 198 4.44 16.54 -6.81
CA ALA A 198 4.61 17.12 -5.48
C ALA A 198 5.94 17.86 -5.29
N ALA A 199 6.99 17.37 -5.91
CA ALA A 199 8.35 17.90 -5.74
C ALA A 199 9.18 17.71 -7.03
N PRO A 200 8.87 18.46 -8.11
CA PRO A 200 9.50 18.29 -9.41
C PRO A 200 11.02 18.58 -9.41
N HIS A 201 11.51 19.27 -8.38
CA HIS A 201 12.94 19.56 -8.19
C HIS A 201 13.71 18.42 -7.50
N LEU A 202 13.02 17.43 -6.91
CA LEU A 202 13.68 16.31 -6.27
C LEU A 202 14.00 15.21 -7.30
N LYS A 203 15.26 14.77 -7.26
CA LYS A 203 15.68 13.58 -8.00
C LYS A 203 15.26 12.34 -7.22
N ALA A 204 14.62 11.40 -7.89
CA ALA A 204 14.34 10.10 -7.32
C ALA A 204 15.63 9.28 -7.18
N GLY A 205 15.85 8.70 -6.03
CA GLY A 205 16.97 7.78 -5.79
C GLY A 205 16.57 6.30 -5.86
N MET A 206 15.30 6.02 -6.19
CA MET A 206 14.74 4.66 -6.28
C MET A 206 13.62 4.64 -7.33
N SER A 207 13.57 3.59 -8.13
CA SER A 207 12.44 3.33 -9.05
C SER A 207 11.27 2.66 -8.34
N ALA A 208 10.10 2.67 -8.98
CA ALA A 208 8.93 1.94 -8.47
C ALA A 208 9.18 0.42 -8.44
N ASP A 209 9.95 -0.11 -9.39
CA ASP A 209 10.28 -1.54 -9.46
C ASP A 209 11.22 -1.97 -8.33
N GLU A 210 12.26 -1.21 -8.02
CA GLU A 210 13.17 -1.49 -6.90
C GLU A 210 12.41 -1.50 -5.56
N LEU A 211 11.49 -0.55 -5.36
CA LEU A 211 10.64 -0.58 -4.16
C LEU A 211 9.72 -1.81 -4.17
N ALA A 212 9.14 -2.16 -5.32
CA ALA A 212 8.27 -3.32 -5.44
C ALA A 212 8.99 -4.64 -5.13
N GLU A 213 10.26 -4.79 -5.51
CA GLU A 213 11.09 -5.95 -5.14
C GLU A 213 11.21 -6.10 -3.61
N ILE A 214 11.43 -4.99 -2.90
CA ILE A 214 11.46 -4.96 -1.44
C ILE A 214 10.10 -5.40 -0.86
N LEU A 215 8.99 -4.89 -1.41
CA LEU A 215 7.65 -5.25 -0.94
C LEU A 215 7.35 -6.73 -1.16
N VAL A 216 7.74 -7.31 -2.30
CA VAL A 216 7.58 -8.74 -2.57
C VAL A 216 8.46 -9.58 -1.62
N TYR A 217 9.68 -9.14 -1.32
CA TYR A 217 10.53 -9.79 -0.31
C TYR A 217 9.86 -9.80 1.06
N LEU A 218 9.34 -8.65 1.51
CA LEU A 218 8.66 -8.52 2.81
C LEU A 218 7.35 -9.34 2.87
N ALA A 219 6.64 -9.46 1.76
CA ALA A 219 5.44 -10.29 1.66
C ALA A 219 5.74 -11.80 1.73
N SER A 220 6.96 -12.22 1.37
CA SER A 220 7.39 -13.61 1.41
C SER A 220 7.71 -14.12 2.81
N ASP A 221 7.95 -15.43 2.94
CA ASP A 221 8.40 -16.04 4.20
C ASP A 221 9.77 -15.50 4.65
N SER A 222 10.60 -15.00 3.70
CA SER A 222 11.88 -14.36 4.03
C SER A 222 11.69 -13.06 4.81
N GLY A 223 10.54 -12.38 4.66
CA GLY A 223 10.18 -11.17 5.40
C GLY A 223 9.64 -11.40 6.81
N ARG A 224 9.61 -12.65 7.32
CA ARG A 224 8.94 -12.99 8.59
C ARG A 224 9.46 -12.23 9.83
N MET A 225 10.70 -11.73 9.81
CA MET A 225 11.33 -11.04 10.93
C MET A 225 10.95 -9.56 11.04
N PHE A 226 10.22 -9.00 10.06
CA PHE A 226 9.95 -7.57 9.99
C PHE A 226 8.57 -7.15 10.55
N SER A 227 7.83 -8.05 11.22
CA SER A 227 6.56 -7.68 11.85
C SER A 227 6.76 -6.64 12.96
N GLY A 228 5.95 -5.58 12.96
CA GLY A 228 6.05 -4.44 13.87
C GLY A 228 7.07 -3.38 13.45
N SER A 229 7.87 -3.63 12.41
CA SER A 229 8.89 -2.69 11.95
C SER A 229 8.31 -1.64 11.00
N ASN A 230 8.82 -0.41 11.10
CA ASN A 230 8.77 0.59 10.06
C ASN A 230 10.14 0.63 9.37
N ILE A 231 10.20 0.17 8.12
CA ILE A 231 11.45 0.00 7.37
C ILE A 231 11.73 1.28 6.61
N GLU A 232 12.73 2.02 7.05
CA GLU A 232 13.12 3.31 6.47
C GLU A 232 14.09 3.08 5.31
N LEU A 233 13.73 3.55 4.12
CA LEU A 233 14.56 3.44 2.93
C LEU A 233 15.06 4.83 2.53
N PHE A 234 16.29 5.12 2.89
CA PHE A 234 16.97 6.35 2.51
C PHE A 234 17.46 6.23 1.07
N THR A 235 16.76 6.89 0.17
CA THR A 235 17.02 6.85 -1.28
C THR A 235 17.96 7.99 -1.69
N ASN A 236 18.99 8.25 -0.91
CA ASN A 236 19.96 9.30 -1.21
C ASN A 236 20.88 8.80 -2.33
N ALA A 237 20.75 9.43 -3.48
CA ALA A 237 21.71 9.31 -4.56
C ALA A 237 22.81 10.35 -4.40
#